data_d7d64df85562220ae907d16d26fd5c9a
#
_entry.id   d7d64df85562220ae907d16d26fd5c9a
#
_cell.length_a   1.000
_cell.length_b   1.000
_cell.length_c   1.000
_cell.angle_alpha   90.00
_cell.angle_beta   90.00
_cell.angle_gamma   90.00
#
_symmetry.space_group_name_H-M   'P 1'
#
loop_
_entity.id
_entity.type
_entity.pdbx_description
1 polymer ?
#
loop_
_entity_poly.entity_id
_entity_poly.type
_entity_poly.pdbx_seq_one_letter_code
_entity_poly.pdbx_strand_id
1 'polypeptide(L)'
;IKSSIDNQGFTKSRNIRQLIFYLKYFIIIREWFKESQSLIPEYIDETIYYLGSSYAFIWQNVKQDIFFNGNYSSDNNEFDQYLKRFGYTFKNQINELGGYAILKNKKIILAADIGSSPNKIFSNDYQAGALSFEIFSNDKKLISNAGYYPDKNNKFNKLSRSTALHCALSIEDF
;
A
#
# COMPACT_ATOMS: atom_id res chain seq x y z
N ILE A 1 3.01 17.54 -0.91
CA ILE A 1 2.09 16.51 -1.44
C ILE A 1 2.57 16.06 -2.80
N LYS A 2 2.59 16.93 -3.82
CA LYS A 2 3.03 16.60 -5.20
C LYS A 2 4.43 15.97 -5.31
N SER A 3 5.28 16.14 -4.30
CA SER A 3 6.61 15.52 -4.27
C SER A 3 6.59 14.04 -3.95
N SER A 4 5.61 13.56 -3.17
CA SER A 4 5.60 12.20 -2.59
C SER A 4 4.43 11.33 -3.04
N ILE A 5 3.41 11.93 -3.64
CA ILE A 5 2.21 11.25 -4.16
C ILE A 5 2.20 11.44 -5.69
N ASP A 6 1.83 10.41 -6.43
CA ASP A 6 1.67 10.46 -7.88
C ASP A 6 0.30 11.02 -8.29
N ASN A 7 0.07 11.13 -9.59
CA ASN A 7 -1.18 11.67 -10.13
C ASN A 7 -2.38 10.71 -9.95
N GLN A 8 -2.15 9.47 -9.54
CA GLN A 8 -3.19 8.48 -9.27
C GLN A 8 -3.55 8.42 -7.78
N GLY A 9 -2.86 9.20 -6.93
CA GLY A 9 -3.04 9.19 -5.48
C GLY A 9 -2.31 8.04 -4.78
N PHE A 10 -1.29 7.47 -5.42
CA PHE A 10 -0.43 6.47 -4.80
C PHE A 10 0.90 7.09 -4.36
N THR A 11 1.56 6.48 -3.38
CA THR A 11 2.88 6.95 -2.93
C THR A 11 3.95 6.64 -3.97
N LYS A 12 4.80 7.63 -4.30
CA LYS A 12 5.92 7.44 -5.25
C LYS A 12 6.96 6.43 -4.79
N SER A 13 7.00 6.13 -3.49
CA SER A 13 7.80 5.04 -2.94
C SER A 13 7.22 3.67 -3.23
N ARG A 14 5.97 3.60 -3.68
CA ARG A 14 5.16 2.39 -3.82
C ARG A 14 4.99 1.61 -2.50
N ASN A 15 5.31 2.25 -1.37
CA ASN A 15 5.18 1.67 -0.05
C ASN A 15 3.72 1.75 0.43
N ILE A 16 3.09 0.59 0.57
CA ILE A 16 1.68 0.46 0.93
C ILE A 16 1.40 1.02 2.34
N ARG A 17 2.32 0.84 3.30
CA ARG A 17 2.15 1.40 4.64
C ARG A 17 2.21 2.92 4.65
N GLN A 18 3.04 3.51 3.80
CA GLN A 18 3.13 4.96 3.67
C GLN A 18 1.83 5.57 3.15
N LEU A 19 1.09 4.83 2.32
CA LEU A 19 -0.25 5.22 1.86
C LEU A 19 -1.21 5.39 3.05
N ILE A 20 -1.27 4.39 3.95
CA ILE A 20 -2.13 4.45 5.15
C ILE A 20 -1.70 5.60 6.05
N PHE A 21 -0.41 5.75 6.26
CA PHE A 21 0.15 6.81 7.09
C PHE A 21 -0.27 8.19 6.56
N TYR A 22 -0.11 8.46 5.27
CA TYR A 22 -0.53 9.73 4.68
C TYR A 22 -2.04 9.94 4.79
N LEU A 23 -2.84 8.93 4.43
CA LEU A 23 -4.29 9.04 4.54
C LEU A 23 -4.75 9.39 5.96
N LYS A 24 -4.19 8.71 6.97
CA LYS A 24 -4.47 8.97 8.38
C LYS A 24 -4.17 10.43 8.77
N TYR A 25 -3.00 10.93 8.40
CA TYR A 25 -2.60 12.28 8.77
C TYR A 25 -3.37 13.37 8.02
N PHE A 26 -3.70 13.16 6.75
CA PHE A 26 -4.55 14.10 6.01
C PHE A 26 -5.95 14.19 6.60
N ILE A 27 -6.52 13.08 7.04
CA ILE A 27 -7.81 13.06 7.75
C ILE A 27 -7.69 13.85 9.06
N ILE A 28 -6.64 13.64 9.87
CA ILE A 28 -6.42 14.40 11.12
C ILE A 28 -6.30 15.90 10.83
N ILE A 29 -5.51 16.29 9.84
CA ILE A 29 -5.33 17.70 9.44
C ILE A 29 -6.68 18.31 9.06
N ARG A 30 -7.49 17.60 8.27
CA ARG A 30 -8.82 18.03 7.88
C ARG A 30 -9.73 18.25 9.08
N GLU A 31 -9.74 17.32 10.03
CA GLU A 31 -10.55 17.45 11.24
C GLU A 31 -10.09 18.64 12.10
N TRP A 32 -8.81 18.94 12.18
CA TRP A 32 -8.32 20.13 12.87
C TRP A 32 -8.80 21.44 12.22
N PHE A 33 -8.81 21.53 10.88
CA PHE A 33 -9.41 22.67 10.18
C PHE A 33 -10.88 22.84 10.53
N LYS A 34 -11.62 21.72 10.58
CA LYS A 34 -13.04 21.70 10.94
C LYS A 34 -13.28 22.13 12.39
N GLU A 35 -12.53 21.60 13.34
CA GLU A 35 -12.62 21.94 14.77
C GLU A 35 -12.27 23.41 15.02
N SER A 36 -11.28 23.95 14.31
CA SER A 36 -10.89 25.36 14.39
C SER A 36 -11.84 26.30 13.64
N GLN A 37 -12.90 25.77 13.01
CA GLN A 37 -13.83 26.53 12.16
C GLN A 37 -13.12 27.29 11.03
N SER A 38 -11.97 26.78 10.59
CA SER A 38 -11.18 27.37 9.51
C SER A 38 -11.58 26.79 8.16
N LEU A 39 -11.39 27.55 7.09
CA LEU A 39 -11.63 27.06 5.73
C LEU A 39 -10.69 25.89 5.43
N ILE A 40 -11.28 24.76 5.03
CA ILE A 40 -10.50 23.59 4.59
C ILE A 40 -10.01 23.85 3.17
N PRO A 41 -8.68 23.83 2.93
CA PRO A 41 -8.16 23.94 1.58
C PRO A 41 -8.61 22.77 0.70
N GLU A 42 -9.09 23.06 -0.50
CA GLU A 42 -9.63 22.06 -1.44
C GLU A 42 -8.65 20.88 -1.69
N TYR A 43 -7.35 21.17 -1.81
CA TYR A 43 -6.33 20.15 -2.04
C TYR A 43 -6.26 19.08 -0.90
N ILE A 44 -6.74 19.38 0.30
CA ILE A 44 -6.79 18.40 1.41
C ILE A 44 -7.87 17.36 1.12
N ASP A 45 -9.06 17.80 0.77
CA ASP A 45 -10.18 16.91 0.44
C ASP A 45 -9.85 16.07 -0.81
N GLU A 46 -9.27 16.68 -1.83
CA GLU A 46 -8.81 16.01 -3.03
C GLU A 46 -7.75 14.94 -2.71
N THR A 47 -6.75 15.28 -1.87
CA THR A 47 -5.71 14.33 -1.47
C THR A 47 -6.29 13.15 -0.68
N ILE A 48 -7.21 13.40 0.24
CA ILE A 48 -7.91 12.35 1.00
C ILE A 48 -8.68 11.44 0.05
N TYR A 49 -9.37 11.98 -0.93
CA TYR A 49 -10.12 11.21 -1.92
C TYR A 49 -9.22 10.25 -2.70
N TYR A 50 -8.10 10.74 -3.25
CA TYR A 50 -7.17 9.92 -4.04
C TYR A 50 -6.45 8.87 -3.19
N LEU A 51 -5.94 9.24 -2.02
CA LEU A 51 -5.32 8.29 -1.07
C LEU A 51 -6.32 7.25 -0.59
N GLY A 52 -7.55 7.66 -0.30
CA GLY A 52 -8.63 6.76 0.11
C GLY A 52 -9.05 5.80 -0.99
N SER A 53 -9.10 6.25 -2.23
CA SER A 53 -9.33 5.40 -3.39
C SER A 53 -8.22 4.35 -3.56
N SER A 54 -6.97 4.75 -3.39
CA SER A 54 -5.81 3.86 -3.44
C SER A 54 -5.82 2.85 -2.27
N TYR A 55 -6.22 3.29 -1.09
CA TYR A 55 -6.44 2.40 0.06
C TYR A 55 -7.52 1.35 -0.24
N ALA A 56 -8.67 1.79 -0.78
CA ALA A 56 -9.76 0.90 -1.13
C ALA A 56 -9.35 -0.12 -2.20
N PHE A 57 -8.55 0.28 -3.19
CA PHE A 57 -8.01 -0.62 -4.21
C PHE A 57 -7.24 -1.78 -3.58
N ILE A 58 -6.34 -1.51 -2.63
CA ILE A 58 -5.52 -2.53 -1.97
C ILE A 58 -6.36 -3.39 -1.02
N TRP A 59 -7.05 -2.77 -0.04
CA TRP A 59 -7.64 -3.51 1.08
C TRP A 59 -9.02 -4.08 0.82
N GLN A 60 -9.87 -3.36 0.10
CA GLN A 60 -11.24 -3.86 -0.16
C GLN A 60 -11.25 -5.06 -1.10
N ASN A 61 -10.26 -5.15 -1.99
CA ASN A 61 -10.15 -6.27 -2.90
C ASN A 61 -9.61 -7.53 -2.23
N VAL A 62 -8.60 -7.40 -1.39
CA VAL A 62 -7.87 -8.54 -0.81
C VAL A 62 -8.33 -8.88 0.60
N LYS A 63 -8.68 -7.87 1.42
CA LYS A 63 -9.06 -7.98 2.83
C LYS A 63 -7.97 -8.57 3.73
N GLN A 64 -6.74 -8.61 3.25
CA GLN A 64 -5.56 -9.11 3.95
C GLN A 64 -4.35 -8.24 3.61
N ASP A 65 -3.31 -8.30 4.42
CA ASP A 65 -2.05 -7.64 4.12
C ASP A 65 -1.41 -8.24 2.86
N ILE A 66 -1.03 -7.38 1.94
CA ILE A 66 -0.19 -7.71 0.78
C ILE A 66 1.24 -7.32 1.11
N PHE A 67 2.18 -8.24 1.04
CA PHE A 67 3.55 -8.03 1.47
C PHE A 67 4.46 -7.53 0.35
N PHE A 68 4.09 -6.41 -0.27
CA PHE A 68 4.92 -5.70 -1.24
C PHE A 68 5.57 -4.48 -0.61
N ASN A 69 6.74 -4.12 -1.11
CA ASN A 69 7.40 -2.81 -0.99
C ASN A 69 7.24 -2.10 0.36
N GLY A 70 7.87 -2.65 1.38
CA GLY A 70 7.88 -2.06 2.73
C GLY A 70 6.68 -2.42 3.59
N ASN A 71 5.73 -3.22 3.08
CA ASN A 71 4.61 -3.68 3.89
C ASN A 71 4.96 -4.91 4.73
N TYR A 72 4.36 -4.99 5.90
CA TYR A 72 4.44 -6.13 6.81
C TYR A 72 3.10 -6.28 7.53
N SER A 73 2.92 -7.37 8.27
CA SER A 73 1.67 -7.61 9.01
C SER A 73 1.32 -6.44 9.91
N SER A 74 0.10 -5.95 9.80
CA SER A 74 -0.43 -4.82 10.58
C SER A 74 -1.89 -5.10 10.95
N ASP A 75 -2.36 -4.47 12.02
CA ASP A 75 -3.79 -4.53 12.35
C ASP A 75 -4.59 -3.53 11.51
N ASN A 76 -5.00 -3.96 10.31
CA ASN A 76 -5.80 -3.12 9.42
C ASN A 76 -7.23 -2.90 9.93
N ASN A 77 -7.71 -3.72 10.88
CA ASN A 77 -9.02 -3.52 11.49
C ASN A 77 -9.07 -2.22 12.28
N GLU A 78 -7.97 -1.83 12.95
CA GLU A 78 -7.89 -0.55 13.65
C GLU A 78 -8.05 0.64 12.69
N PHE A 79 -7.44 0.56 11.51
CA PHE A 79 -7.54 1.63 10.54
C PHE A 79 -8.93 1.72 9.89
N ASP A 80 -9.58 0.60 9.62
CA ASP A 80 -10.98 0.58 9.16
C ASP A 80 -11.93 1.16 10.21
N GLN A 81 -11.71 0.89 11.50
CA GLN A 81 -12.47 1.50 12.59
C GLN A 81 -12.24 3.02 12.67
N TYR A 82 -10.99 3.45 12.49
CA TYR A 82 -10.63 4.85 12.41
C TYR A 82 -11.38 5.57 11.27
N LEU A 83 -11.39 5.01 10.07
CA LEU A 83 -12.13 5.57 8.93
C LEU A 83 -13.62 5.68 9.22
N LYS A 84 -14.23 4.62 9.76
CA LYS A 84 -15.65 4.61 10.14
C LYS A 84 -15.99 5.67 11.17
N ARG A 85 -15.13 5.87 12.18
CA ARG A 85 -15.30 6.88 13.22
C ARG A 85 -15.37 8.30 12.65
N PHE A 86 -14.60 8.59 11.62
CA PHE A 86 -14.60 9.88 10.93
C PHE A 86 -15.55 9.97 9.75
N GLY A 87 -16.37 8.94 9.51
CA GLY A 87 -17.39 8.92 8.46
C GLY A 87 -16.82 8.71 7.05
N TYR A 88 -15.58 8.22 6.91
CA TYR A 88 -14.97 7.97 5.61
C TYR A 88 -15.32 6.58 5.07
N THR A 89 -15.76 6.54 3.83
CA THR A 89 -15.97 5.31 3.06
C THR A 89 -15.41 5.51 1.66
N PHE A 90 -14.43 4.70 1.29
CA PHE A 90 -13.81 4.75 -0.02
C PHE A 90 -14.19 3.51 -0.83
N LYS A 91 -14.23 3.65 -2.15
CA LYS A 91 -14.50 2.54 -3.09
C LYS A 91 -13.56 2.66 -4.28
N ASN A 92 -13.10 1.52 -4.76
CA ASN A 92 -12.34 1.44 -6.00
C ASN A 92 -12.67 0.11 -6.70
N GLN A 93 -12.88 0.15 -8.01
CA GLN A 93 -13.26 -1.02 -8.82
C GLN A 93 -12.27 -1.30 -9.96
N ILE A 94 -11.16 -0.56 -10.01
CA ILE A 94 -10.14 -0.79 -11.03
C ILE A 94 -9.26 -1.98 -10.62
N ASN A 95 -8.63 -2.60 -11.62
CA ASN A 95 -7.76 -3.75 -11.39
C ASN A 95 -6.28 -3.38 -11.32
N GLU A 96 -5.92 -2.15 -11.67
CA GLU A 96 -4.53 -1.68 -11.68
C GLU A 96 -4.42 -0.27 -11.10
N LEU A 97 -3.51 -0.06 -10.14
CA LEU A 97 -3.23 1.24 -9.55
C LEU A 97 -1.85 1.26 -8.90
N GLY A 98 -1.11 2.37 -9.05
CA GLY A 98 0.18 2.58 -8.38
C GLY A 98 1.24 1.53 -8.73
N GLY A 99 1.12 0.87 -9.88
CA GLY A 99 1.99 -0.21 -10.31
C GLY A 99 1.67 -1.57 -9.67
N TYR A 100 0.50 -1.73 -9.09
CA TYR A 100 -0.03 -3.00 -8.62
C TYR A 100 -1.23 -3.42 -9.45
N ALA A 101 -1.37 -4.73 -9.67
CA ALA A 101 -2.55 -5.34 -10.27
C ALA A 101 -3.22 -6.28 -9.28
N ILE A 102 -4.55 -6.24 -9.21
CA ILE A 102 -5.34 -7.16 -8.40
C ILE A 102 -6.41 -7.78 -9.29
N LEU A 103 -6.25 -9.06 -9.58
CA LEU A 103 -7.20 -9.85 -10.34
C LEU A 103 -7.99 -10.76 -9.40
N LYS A 104 -9.30 -10.72 -9.53
CA LYS A 104 -10.20 -11.40 -8.59
C LYS A 104 -11.27 -12.20 -9.33
N ASN A 105 -11.45 -13.43 -8.90
CA ASN A 105 -12.61 -14.22 -9.23
C ASN A 105 -13.35 -14.67 -7.95
N LYS A 106 -14.33 -15.58 -8.05
CA LYS A 106 -15.14 -16.03 -6.89
C LYS A 106 -14.31 -16.74 -5.81
N LYS A 107 -13.16 -17.32 -6.13
CA LYS A 107 -12.39 -18.18 -5.22
C LYS A 107 -10.96 -17.71 -5.01
N ILE A 108 -10.37 -17.05 -6.00
CA ILE A 108 -8.95 -16.72 -6.03
C ILE A 108 -8.79 -15.22 -6.25
N ILE A 109 -7.85 -14.63 -5.52
CA ILE A 109 -7.36 -13.27 -5.73
C ILE A 109 -5.86 -13.40 -6.02
N LEU A 110 -5.43 -12.81 -7.12
CA LEU A 110 -4.02 -12.61 -7.45
C LEU A 110 -3.69 -11.13 -7.29
N ALA A 111 -2.75 -10.81 -6.42
CA ALA A 111 -2.13 -9.51 -6.35
C ALA A 111 -0.71 -9.59 -6.93
N ALA A 112 -0.33 -8.66 -7.79
CA ALA A 112 0.96 -8.62 -8.46
C ALA A 112 1.57 -7.22 -8.45
N ASP A 113 2.89 -7.16 -8.27
CA ASP A 113 3.70 -5.97 -8.48
C ASP A 113 4.12 -5.90 -9.94
N ILE A 114 3.46 -5.05 -10.73
CA ILE A 114 3.69 -4.87 -12.18
C ILE A 114 4.37 -3.55 -12.52
N GLY A 115 4.63 -2.72 -11.52
CA GLY A 115 5.18 -1.39 -11.73
C GLY A 115 6.70 -1.36 -11.78
N SER A 116 7.23 -0.28 -12.32
CA SER A 116 8.67 0.02 -12.29
C SER A 116 9.15 0.28 -10.86
N SER A 117 10.43 0.04 -10.61
CA SER A 117 11.07 0.42 -9.35
C SER A 117 10.91 1.93 -9.08
N PRO A 118 10.70 2.33 -7.82
CA PRO A 118 10.63 3.75 -7.48
C PRO A 118 11.98 4.44 -7.73
N ASN A 119 11.93 5.75 -7.98
CA ASN A 119 13.13 6.56 -8.10
C ASN A 119 14.00 6.43 -6.83
N LYS A 120 15.32 6.57 -6.96
CA LYS A 120 16.31 6.43 -5.89
C LYS A 120 15.93 7.19 -4.62
N ILE A 121 15.36 8.37 -4.72
CA ILE A 121 14.93 9.20 -3.59
C ILE A 121 13.82 8.51 -2.77
N PHE A 122 13.01 7.66 -3.40
CA PHE A 122 11.86 6.99 -2.78
C PHE A 122 12.10 5.50 -2.51
N SER A 123 13.30 4.97 -2.75
CA SER A 123 13.57 3.53 -2.74
C SER A 123 14.09 2.97 -1.41
N ASN A 124 14.09 3.76 -0.33
CA ASN A 124 14.68 3.34 0.94
C ASN A 124 14.15 2.02 1.51
N ASP A 125 12.86 1.77 1.32
CA ASP A 125 12.19 0.56 1.84
C ASP A 125 11.77 -0.38 0.70
N TYR A 126 12.23 -0.10 -0.54
CA TYR A 126 11.93 -0.92 -1.70
C TYR A 126 12.61 -2.28 -1.58
N GLN A 127 11.88 -3.33 -1.94
CA GLN A 127 12.32 -4.71 -1.88
C GLN A 127 12.57 -5.25 -3.30
N ALA A 128 13.41 -6.26 -3.42
CA ALA A 128 13.73 -6.91 -4.71
C ALA A 128 12.58 -7.82 -5.17
N GLY A 129 11.39 -7.29 -5.25
CA GLY A 129 10.14 -7.98 -5.59
C GLY A 129 9.57 -7.60 -6.95
N ALA A 130 10.40 -7.22 -7.93
CA ALA A 130 9.92 -6.93 -9.28
C ALA A 130 9.15 -8.13 -9.86
N LEU A 131 7.93 -7.89 -10.37
CA LEU A 131 6.99 -8.90 -10.82
C LEU A 131 6.61 -9.94 -9.75
N SER A 132 6.81 -9.62 -8.47
CA SER A 132 6.36 -10.49 -7.39
C SER A 132 4.84 -10.54 -7.32
N PHE A 133 4.34 -11.67 -6.84
CA PHE A 133 2.90 -11.87 -6.71
C PHE A 133 2.54 -12.59 -5.42
N GLU A 134 1.30 -12.43 -5.01
CA GLU A 134 0.67 -13.17 -3.91
C GLU A 134 -0.66 -13.74 -4.36
N ILE A 135 -1.00 -14.93 -3.89
CA ILE A 135 -2.26 -15.61 -4.20
C ILE A 135 -3.02 -15.89 -2.92
N PHE A 136 -4.29 -15.52 -2.93
CA PHE A 136 -5.23 -15.74 -1.83
C PHE A 136 -6.39 -16.64 -2.31
N SER A 137 -6.86 -17.52 -1.45
CA SER A 137 -8.05 -18.32 -1.67
C SER A 137 -8.82 -18.52 -0.37
N ASN A 138 -10.14 -18.25 -0.39
CA ASN A 138 -11.02 -18.39 0.77
C ASN A 138 -10.44 -17.72 2.03
N ASP A 139 -10.01 -16.47 1.90
CA ASP A 139 -9.41 -15.64 2.96
C ASP A 139 -8.09 -16.20 3.55
N LYS A 140 -7.43 -17.10 2.82
CA LYS A 140 -6.10 -17.63 3.19
C LYS A 140 -5.07 -17.29 2.13
N LYS A 141 -3.87 -16.93 2.56
CA LYS A 141 -2.72 -16.80 1.67
C LYS A 141 -2.24 -18.19 1.26
N LEU A 142 -2.20 -18.47 -0.04
CA LEU A 142 -1.62 -19.68 -0.60
C LEU A 142 -0.17 -19.47 -1.00
N ILE A 143 0.13 -18.31 -1.60
CA ILE A 143 1.47 -17.87 -1.96
C ILE A 143 1.66 -16.46 -1.40
N SER A 144 2.76 -16.24 -0.73
CA SER A 144 3.04 -14.97 -0.04
C SER A 144 4.51 -14.61 -0.09
N ASN A 145 4.79 -13.33 -0.24
CA ASN A 145 6.10 -12.78 0.07
C ASN A 145 6.35 -12.79 1.61
N ALA A 146 7.62 -12.65 2.01
CA ALA A 146 7.96 -12.66 3.44
C ALA A 146 7.57 -11.38 4.17
N GLY A 147 7.31 -10.28 3.43
CA GLY A 147 7.10 -8.96 4.00
C GLY A 147 8.39 -8.24 4.37
N TYR A 148 8.26 -7.04 4.90
CA TYR A 148 9.38 -6.16 5.25
C TYR A 148 9.71 -6.26 6.75
N TYR A 149 10.98 -6.39 7.09
CA TYR A 149 11.45 -6.33 8.47
C TYR A 149 11.90 -4.90 8.81
N PRO A 150 11.25 -4.19 9.76
CA PRO A 150 11.41 -2.74 9.91
C PRO A 150 12.72 -2.30 10.58
N ASP A 151 13.34 -3.13 11.40
CA ASP A 151 14.60 -2.78 12.08
C ASP A 151 15.79 -2.87 11.12
N LYS A 152 16.27 -1.71 10.66
CA LYS A 152 17.36 -1.60 9.68
C LYS A 152 18.72 -2.11 10.19
N ASN A 153 18.91 -2.19 11.49
CA ASN A 153 20.14 -2.69 12.11
C ASN A 153 20.17 -4.22 12.20
N ASN A 154 19.03 -4.87 12.00
CA ASN A 154 18.91 -6.30 12.08
C ASN A 154 19.21 -6.96 10.72
N LYS A 155 19.91 -8.10 10.74
CA LYS A 155 20.18 -8.89 9.53
C LYS A 155 18.91 -9.29 8.75
N PHE A 156 17.79 -9.47 9.43
CA PHE A 156 16.53 -9.80 8.80
C PHE A 156 15.98 -8.67 7.92
N ASN A 157 16.36 -7.41 8.14
CA ASN A 157 16.01 -6.33 7.22
C ASN A 157 16.64 -6.55 5.84
N LYS A 158 17.93 -6.90 5.78
CA LYS A 158 18.61 -7.19 4.51
C LYS A 158 18.02 -8.42 3.82
N LEU A 159 17.72 -9.48 4.59
CA LEU A 159 17.08 -10.69 4.05
C LEU A 159 15.69 -10.39 3.49
N SER A 160 14.85 -9.66 4.22
CA SER A 160 13.50 -9.30 3.77
C SER A 160 13.47 -8.46 2.48
N ARG A 161 14.60 -7.89 2.10
CA ARG A 161 14.75 -7.11 0.86
C ARG A 161 15.32 -7.92 -0.31
N SER A 162 15.77 -9.14 -0.08
CA SER A 162 16.36 -9.99 -1.11
C SER A 162 15.30 -10.68 -1.97
N THR A 163 15.63 -10.95 -3.23
CA THR A 163 14.76 -11.68 -4.18
C THR A 163 14.36 -13.06 -3.65
N ALA A 164 15.25 -13.71 -2.88
CA ALA A 164 15.00 -15.06 -2.33
C ALA A 164 13.77 -15.13 -1.37
N LEU A 165 13.30 -14.02 -0.83
CA LEU A 165 12.13 -13.95 0.05
C LEU A 165 10.88 -13.39 -0.65
N HIS A 166 10.91 -13.28 -1.97
CA HIS A 166 9.79 -12.83 -2.78
C HIS A 166 9.41 -13.87 -3.83
N CYS A 167 8.11 -13.98 -4.10
CA CYS A 167 7.58 -14.76 -5.22
C CYS A 167 7.80 -13.95 -6.52
N ALA A 168 9.04 -13.72 -6.88
CA ALA A 168 9.46 -12.85 -7.97
C ALA A 168 10.28 -13.61 -9.01
N LEU A 169 10.41 -13.02 -10.19
CA LEU A 169 11.30 -13.52 -11.23
C LEU A 169 12.75 -13.44 -10.73
N SER A 170 13.46 -14.56 -10.84
CA SER A 170 14.91 -14.66 -10.63
C SER A 170 15.58 -15.04 -11.95
N ILE A 171 16.68 -14.37 -12.26
CA ILE A 171 17.53 -14.71 -13.40
C ILE A 171 18.76 -15.38 -12.80
N GLU A 172 19.09 -16.59 -13.28
CA GLU A 172 20.29 -17.30 -12.85
C GLU A 172 21.53 -16.46 -13.14
N ASP A 173 22.51 -16.49 -12.22
CA ASP A 173 23.83 -15.86 -12.34
C ASP A 173 23.87 -14.32 -12.15
N PHE A 174 22.83 -13.69 -11.55
CA PHE A 174 22.89 -12.29 -11.14
C PHE A 174 22.39 -12.06 -9.70
#